data_4d08c02d2931da04b82c57c5270e8634
#
_entry.id   4d08c02d2931da04b82c57c5270e8634
#
_cell.length_a   1.000
_cell.length_b   1.000
_cell.length_c   1.000
_cell.angle_alpha   90.00
_cell.angle_beta   90.00
_cell.angle_gamma   90.00
#
_symmetry.space_group_name_H-M   'P 1'
#
loop_
_entity.id
_entity.type
_entity.pdbx_description
1 polymer ?
#
loop_
_entity_poly.entity_id
_entity_poly.type
_entity_poly.pdbx_seq_one_letter_code
_entity_poly.pdbx_strand_id
1 'polypeptide(L)'
;MNRTLVAGAVAAVLAVGFLPTSVGASPRATTEACAVDLGSVTAGGDSWRQFLAATSPPTRTYDHILGRDVYPDGQVRLSATMSADANAAGPEPSGYVVLGDALYKSFYAVNFADGEILHSGLSRIGGGWASFTAVDQSTYSSGSFYRTNTYGLSGDGVLFRWTVDTQGGWRNKASYPGFSAVKSMTLISQTRTYDTFLANTRGGALYTIHIPTATPMKPVVKLVRGSTWQGFEALVAQRCGQYGTLLLGIDKDTKSAYLYAVGHANGTATVIQNRGKLPVNLDDPVYFHWTGPAAAPPFGE
;
A
#
# COMPACT_ATOMS: atom_id res chain seq x y z
N MET A 1 -61.69 70.06 46.42
CA MET A 1 -60.37 70.69 46.51
C MET A 1 -59.38 69.59 46.94
N ASN A 2 -58.85 68.87 46.03
CA ASN A 2 -57.86 67.77 46.33
C ASN A 2 -56.63 68.00 45.45
N ARG A 3 -55.53 68.20 46.10
CA ARG A 3 -54.20 68.26 45.47
C ARG A 3 -53.58 66.89 45.42
N THR A 4 -53.32 66.36 44.24
CA THR A 4 -52.63 65.08 44.04
C THR A 4 -51.15 65.39 43.88
N LEU A 5 -50.32 64.74 44.70
CA LEU A 5 -48.84 64.71 44.60
C LEU A 5 -48.44 63.62 43.63
N VAL A 6 -47.63 63.96 42.66
CA VAL A 6 -47.00 63.08 41.69
C VAL A 6 -45.61 62.73 42.24
N ALA A 7 -45.36 61.48 42.56
CA ALA A 7 -44.05 60.97 42.91
C ALA A 7 -43.33 60.47 41.65
N GLY A 8 -42.19 61.12 41.33
CA GLY A 8 -41.33 60.68 40.22
C GLY A 8 -40.44 59.47 40.61
N ALA A 9 -40.53 58.38 39.86
CA ALA A 9 -39.65 57.25 39.99
C ALA A 9 -38.48 57.46 39.04
N VAL A 10 -37.25 57.44 39.59
CA VAL A 10 -36.00 57.47 38.84
C VAL A 10 -35.65 56.00 38.53
N ALA A 11 -35.67 55.63 37.26
CA ALA A 11 -35.24 54.33 36.80
C ALA A 11 -33.71 54.32 36.57
N ALA A 12 -32.96 53.58 37.38
CA ALA A 12 -31.52 53.34 37.14
C ALA A 12 -31.38 52.22 36.09
N VAL A 13 -30.83 52.56 34.93
CA VAL A 13 -30.49 51.58 33.89
C VAL A 13 -29.11 51.00 34.24
N LEU A 14 -29.09 49.72 34.67
CA LEU A 14 -27.88 48.90 34.77
C LEU A 14 -27.48 48.43 33.38
N ALA A 15 -26.43 48.98 32.81
CA ALA A 15 -25.80 48.45 31.58
C ALA A 15 -25.00 47.17 31.92
N VAL A 16 -25.57 46.03 31.58
CA VAL A 16 -24.83 44.74 31.64
C VAL A 16 -23.93 44.68 30.41
N GLY A 17 -22.63 44.87 30.62
CA GLY A 17 -21.62 44.72 29.59
C GLY A 17 -21.46 43.22 29.26
N PHE A 18 -21.89 42.82 28.04
CA PHE A 18 -21.54 41.53 27.48
C PHE A 18 -20.08 41.57 27.05
N LEU A 19 -19.19 40.88 27.78
CA LEU A 19 -17.84 40.54 27.32
C LEU A 19 -18.00 39.47 26.24
N PRO A 20 -17.38 39.62 25.05
CA PRO A 20 -17.35 38.54 24.07
C PRO A 20 -16.51 37.41 24.64
N THR A 21 -17.15 36.29 24.98
CA THR A 21 -16.44 35.01 25.21
C THR A 21 -15.77 34.63 23.92
N SER A 22 -14.43 34.68 23.89
CA SER A 22 -13.63 34.11 22.83
C SER A 22 -13.95 32.61 22.80
N VAL A 23 -14.70 32.20 21.79
CA VAL A 23 -14.86 30.76 21.46
C VAL A 23 -13.46 30.28 21.09
N GLY A 24 -12.81 29.59 22.05
CA GLY A 24 -11.55 28.94 21.79
C GLY A 24 -11.77 27.96 20.63
N ALA A 25 -11.06 28.18 19.52
CA ALA A 25 -11.04 27.23 18.43
C ALA A 25 -10.61 25.87 19.02
N SER A 26 -11.53 24.90 18.99
CA SER A 26 -11.19 23.51 19.34
C SER A 26 -9.95 23.10 18.54
N PRO A 27 -8.95 22.50 19.15
CA PRO A 27 -7.78 22.03 18.43
C PRO A 27 -8.29 21.10 17.32
N ARG A 28 -8.06 21.51 16.06
CA ARG A 28 -8.36 20.69 14.89
C ARG A 28 -7.61 19.40 15.11
N ALA A 29 -8.33 18.28 15.25
CA ALA A 29 -7.71 16.97 15.34
C ALA A 29 -6.74 16.88 14.16
N THR A 30 -5.45 16.78 14.44
CA THR A 30 -4.42 16.56 13.43
C THR A 30 -4.71 15.18 12.88
N THR A 31 -5.30 15.11 11.68
CA THR A 31 -5.46 13.84 10.97
C THR A 31 -4.06 13.29 10.77
N GLU A 32 -3.78 12.15 11.37
CA GLU A 32 -2.49 11.49 11.24
C GLU A 32 -2.18 11.31 9.75
N ALA A 33 -0.95 11.62 9.35
CA ALA A 33 -0.55 11.50 7.96
C ALA A 33 -0.57 10.03 7.56
N CYS A 34 -1.12 9.71 6.39
CA CYS A 34 -1.01 8.36 5.85
C CYS A 34 0.45 7.92 5.81
N ALA A 35 0.70 6.64 6.02
CA ALA A 35 2.02 6.05 5.92
C ALA A 35 2.00 4.83 5.00
N VAL A 36 3.08 4.61 4.25
CA VAL A 36 3.33 3.34 3.56
C VAL A 36 3.89 2.36 4.56
N ASP A 37 3.27 1.20 4.66
CA ASP A 37 3.76 0.05 5.41
C ASP A 37 4.65 -0.77 4.46
N LEU A 38 5.94 -0.44 4.46
CA LEU A 38 6.93 -1.00 3.56
C LEU A 38 7.57 -2.23 4.16
N GLY A 39 7.56 -3.31 3.39
CA GLY A 39 8.35 -4.51 3.64
C GLY A 39 9.57 -4.57 2.74
N SER A 40 10.62 -5.19 3.25
CA SER A 40 11.77 -5.59 2.43
C SER A 40 12.37 -6.91 2.89
N VAL A 41 13.12 -7.54 1.98
CA VAL A 41 14.01 -8.66 2.31
C VAL A 41 15.42 -8.24 1.97
N THR A 42 16.33 -8.37 2.94
CA THR A 42 17.75 -8.05 2.75
C THR A 42 18.46 -9.11 1.92
N ALA A 43 19.67 -8.80 1.47
CA ALA A 43 20.53 -9.79 0.81
C ALA A 43 20.88 -10.98 1.72
N GLY A 44 20.89 -10.78 3.05
CA GLY A 44 21.10 -11.82 4.06
C GLY A 44 19.83 -12.58 4.47
N GLY A 45 18.68 -12.33 3.82
CA GLY A 45 17.45 -13.10 4.10
C GLY A 45 16.59 -12.57 5.25
N ASP A 46 16.98 -11.47 5.89
CA ASP A 46 16.18 -10.85 6.94
C ASP A 46 14.94 -10.17 6.35
N SER A 47 13.83 -10.22 7.08
CA SER A 47 12.61 -9.48 6.75
C SER A 47 12.52 -8.21 7.58
N TRP A 48 12.30 -7.06 6.93
CA TRP A 48 12.14 -5.75 7.53
C TRP A 48 10.76 -5.17 7.33
N ARG A 49 10.38 -4.29 8.26
CA ARG A 49 9.17 -3.49 8.19
C ARG A 49 9.47 -2.04 8.54
N GLN A 50 8.97 -1.12 7.73
CA GLN A 50 9.17 0.31 7.89
C GLN A 50 7.86 1.06 7.66
N PHE A 51 7.59 2.11 8.46
CA PHE A 51 6.49 3.04 8.20
C PHE A 51 7.04 4.37 7.68
N LEU A 52 6.58 4.74 6.48
CA LEU A 52 7.01 5.93 5.77
C LEU A 52 5.84 6.91 5.71
N ALA A 53 5.84 7.91 6.61
CA ALA A 53 4.75 8.86 6.74
C ALA A 53 4.79 9.95 5.66
N ALA A 54 3.62 10.30 5.13
CA ALA A 54 3.44 11.34 4.12
C ALA A 54 3.47 12.77 4.71
N THR A 55 4.39 13.02 5.63
CA THR A 55 4.71 14.36 6.10
C THR A 55 5.34 15.19 4.98
N SER A 56 5.66 16.44 5.23
CA SER A 56 6.36 17.30 4.26
C SER A 56 7.55 17.96 4.96
N PRO A 57 8.78 17.48 4.74
CA PRO A 57 9.20 16.31 3.93
C PRO A 57 8.71 14.97 4.53
N PRO A 58 8.72 13.87 3.75
CA PRO A 58 8.37 12.54 4.24
C PRO A 58 9.34 12.07 5.34
N THR A 59 8.84 11.29 6.29
CA THR A 59 9.63 10.79 7.40
C THR A 59 9.45 9.29 7.58
N ARG A 60 10.51 8.61 8.06
CA ARG A 60 10.41 7.24 8.55
C ARG A 60 10.08 7.26 10.03
N THR A 61 8.92 6.72 10.40
CA THR A 61 8.42 6.73 11.78
C THR A 61 8.62 5.39 12.50
N TYR A 62 8.90 4.33 11.74
CA TYR A 62 9.17 2.99 12.25
C TYR A 62 10.20 2.30 11.36
N ASP A 63 11.11 1.52 11.93
CA ASP A 63 12.15 0.78 11.23
C ASP A 63 12.60 -0.39 12.10
N HIS A 64 12.23 -1.61 11.72
CA HIS A 64 12.48 -2.77 12.56
C HIS A 64 12.69 -4.05 11.74
N ILE A 65 13.64 -4.89 12.17
CA ILE A 65 13.75 -6.27 11.69
C ILE A 65 12.55 -7.03 12.23
N LEU A 66 11.70 -7.51 11.32
CA LEU A 66 10.54 -8.32 11.68
C LEU A 66 10.91 -9.79 11.87
N GLY A 67 11.91 -10.29 11.13
CA GLY A 67 12.42 -11.64 11.28
C GLY A 67 13.84 -11.74 10.75
N ARG A 68 14.73 -12.42 11.51
CA ARG A 68 16.11 -12.67 11.11
C ARG A 68 16.19 -14.00 10.40
N ASP A 69 17.05 -14.10 9.37
CA ASP A 69 17.34 -15.35 8.64
C ASP A 69 16.04 -16.08 8.18
N VAL A 70 15.02 -15.29 7.78
CA VAL A 70 13.72 -15.85 7.32
C VAL A 70 13.91 -16.65 6.05
N TYR A 71 14.80 -16.20 5.18
CA TYR A 71 15.07 -16.78 3.88
C TYR A 71 16.56 -17.06 3.69
N PRO A 72 16.93 -18.02 2.83
CA PRO A 72 18.33 -18.20 2.45
C PRO A 72 18.90 -16.97 1.74
N ASP A 73 20.16 -16.64 2.02
CA ASP A 73 20.87 -15.48 1.49
C ASP A 73 20.75 -15.36 -0.04
N GLY A 74 20.36 -14.18 -0.50
CA GLY A 74 20.25 -13.83 -1.92
C GLY A 74 19.23 -14.61 -2.75
N GLN A 75 18.42 -15.48 -2.13
CA GLN A 75 17.48 -16.34 -2.87
C GLN A 75 16.15 -15.66 -3.18
N VAL A 76 15.70 -14.71 -2.37
CA VAL A 76 14.43 -14.01 -2.63
C VAL A 76 14.61 -13.05 -3.79
N ARG A 77 13.78 -13.21 -4.83
CA ARG A 77 13.79 -12.38 -6.03
C ARG A 77 12.58 -11.46 -6.11
N LEU A 78 11.42 -11.96 -5.69
CA LEU A 78 10.16 -11.22 -5.69
C LEU A 78 9.37 -11.58 -4.43
N SER A 79 8.59 -10.63 -3.95
CA SER A 79 7.58 -10.84 -2.92
C SER A 79 6.26 -10.20 -3.36
N ALA A 80 5.16 -10.88 -3.15
CA ALA A 80 3.83 -10.29 -3.20
C ALA A 80 3.58 -9.46 -1.93
N THR A 81 2.46 -8.75 -1.88
CA THR A 81 1.92 -8.20 -0.64
C THR A 81 1.88 -9.29 0.43
N MET A 82 2.42 -9.00 1.62
CA MET A 82 2.43 -9.91 2.76
C MET A 82 1.44 -9.44 3.83
N SER A 83 0.72 -10.37 4.43
CA SER A 83 -0.10 -10.08 5.60
C SER A 83 0.71 -10.30 6.88
N ALA A 84 0.49 -9.46 7.89
CA ALA A 84 1.02 -9.66 9.23
C ALA A 84 -0.18 -9.77 10.18
N ASP A 85 -0.70 -10.97 10.31
CA ASP A 85 -1.73 -11.28 11.30
C ASP A 85 -1.05 -11.35 12.67
N ALA A 86 -1.62 -10.67 13.66
CA ALA A 86 -1.14 -10.75 15.02
C ALA A 86 -1.95 -11.78 15.80
N ASN A 87 -1.28 -12.70 16.47
CA ASN A 87 -1.88 -13.56 17.46
C ASN A 87 -1.36 -13.23 18.88
N ALA A 88 -1.74 -14.01 19.87
CA ALA A 88 -1.32 -13.77 21.26
C ALA A 88 0.20 -13.92 21.49
N ALA A 89 0.91 -14.60 20.59
CA ALA A 89 2.35 -14.83 20.67
C ALA A 89 3.18 -13.79 19.88
N GLY A 90 2.54 -13.04 18.97
CA GLY A 90 3.21 -12.07 18.12
C GLY A 90 2.68 -12.04 16.70
N PRO A 91 3.31 -11.28 15.80
CA PRO A 91 2.93 -11.24 14.40
C PRO A 91 3.27 -12.57 13.70
N GLU A 92 2.37 -13.00 12.82
CA GLU A 92 2.56 -14.13 11.91
C GLU A 92 2.52 -13.64 10.45
N PRO A 93 3.64 -13.17 9.91
CA PRO A 93 3.75 -12.81 8.50
C PRO A 93 3.48 -13.99 7.57
N SER A 94 2.69 -13.74 6.54
CA SER A 94 2.46 -14.74 5.49
C SER A 94 2.23 -14.08 4.12
N GLY A 95 2.63 -14.78 3.05
CA GLY A 95 2.47 -14.30 1.67
C GLY A 95 3.16 -15.21 0.67
N TYR A 96 3.30 -14.73 -0.56
CA TYR A 96 3.99 -15.46 -1.62
C TYR A 96 5.33 -14.80 -1.92
N VAL A 97 6.38 -15.64 -2.03
CA VAL A 97 7.74 -15.23 -2.39
C VAL A 97 8.27 -16.10 -3.51
N VAL A 98 9.09 -15.52 -4.38
CA VAL A 98 9.84 -16.26 -5.40
C VAL A 98 11.27 -16.41 -4.91
N LEU A 99 11.68 -17.65 -4.68
CA LEU A 99 13.06 -18.02 -4.38
C LEU A 99 13.64 -18.75 -5.60
N GLY A 100 14.73 -18.20 -6.17
CA GLY A 100 15.31 -18.74 -7.38
C GLY A 100 14.30 -18.85 -8.52
N ASP A 101 13.95 -20.08 -8.93
CA ASP A 101 12.99 -20.39 -10.00
C ASP A 101 11.61 -20.82 -9.50
N ALA A 102 11.35 -20.81 -8.21
CA ALA A 102 10.09 -21.33 -7.68
C ALA A 102 9.34 -20.34 -6.80
N LEU A 103 8.00 -20.39 -6.90
CA LEU A 103 7.10 -19.66 -6.02
C LEU A 103 6.79 -20.52 -4.80
N TYR A 104 6.81 -19.87 -3.64
CA TYR A 104 6.48 -20.46 -2.35
C TYR A 104 5.42 -19.65 -1.63
N LYS A 105 4.53 -20.31 -0.89
CA LYS A 105 3.81 -19.70 0.21
C LYS A 105 4.72 -19.71 1.42
N SER A 106 5.03 -18.53 1.92
CA SER A 106 5.84 -18.29 3.10
C SER A 106 4.97 -17.96 4.28
N PHE A 107 5.31 -18.47 5.45
CA PHE A 107 4.82 -17.98 6.74
C PHE A 107 5.92 -18.12 7.78
N TYR A 108 5.89 -17.24 8.79
CA TYR A 108 6.80 -17.32 9.94
C TYR A 108 6.20 -16.60 11.13
N ALA A 109 6.54 -17.02 12.33
CA ALA A 109 6.21 -16.30 13.56
C ALA A 109 7.51 -15.86 14.22
N VAL A 110 7.49 -14.70 14.83
CA VAL A 110 8.66 -14.08 15.40
C VAL A 110 8.44 -13.69 16.86
N ASN A 111 9.50 -13.76 17.64
CA ASN A 111 9.58 -13.05 18.89
C ASN A 111 9.70 -11.54 18.57
N PHE A 112 8.73 -10.76 18.99
CA PHE A 112 8.68 -9.33 18.67
C PHE A 112 9.82 -8.52 19.30
N ALA A 113 10.43 -9.03 20.38
CA ALA A 113 11.47 -8.31 21.10
C ALA A 113 12.81 -8.26 20.35
N ASP A 114 13.17 -9.34 19.64
CA ASP A 114 14.48 -9.51 19.02
C ASP A 114 14.45 -9.97 17.56
N GLY A 115 13.26 -10.29 17.03
CA GLY A 115 13.08 -10.78 15.65
C GLY A 115 13.49 -12.23 15.44
N GLU A 116 13.72 -13.00 16.54
CA GLU A 116 14.03 -14.42 16.44
C GLU A 116 12.85 -15.20 15.87
N ILE A 117 13.14 -16.14 14.96
CA ILE A 117 12.11 -16.98 14.35
C ILE A 117 11.69 -18.07 15.34
N LEU A 118 10.43 -18.05 15.75
CA LEU A 118 9.83 -19.10 16.61
C LEU A 118 9.46 -20.33 15.79
N HIS A 119 8.90 -20.12 14.61
CA HIS A 119 8.65 -21.15 13.61
C HIS A 119 8.48 -20.51 12.22
N SER A 120 8.76 -21.26 11.18
CA SER A 120 8.60 -20.81 9.80
C SER A 120 8.31 -21.98 8.87
N GLY A 121 7.80 -21.68 7.69
CA GLY A 121 7.58 -22.66 6.64
C GLY A 121 7.54 -22.04 5.26
N LEU A 122 8.06 -22.82 4.30
CA LEU A 122 8.05 -22.53 2.87
C LEU A 122 7.36 -23.69 2.14
N SER A 123 6.12 -23.47 1.70
CA SER A 123 5.36 -24.45 0.92
C SER A 123 5.50 -24.15 -0.56
N ARG A 124 6.16 -25.04 -1.31
CA ARG A 124 6.38 -24.85 -2.75
C ARG A 124 5.06 -24.92 -3.52
N ILE A 125 4.74 -23.86 -4.28
CA ILE A 125 3.57 -23.78 -5.16
C ILE A 125 3.91 -24.32 -6.54
N GLY A 126 5.03 -23.89 -7.12
CA GLY A 126 5.45 -24.35 -8.45
C GLY A 126 6.74 -23.70 -8.92
N GLY A 127 7.33 -24.27 -9.97
CA GLY A 127 8.51 -23.75 -10.67
C GLY A 127 8.15 -22.90 -11.88
N GLY A 128 9.19 -22.46 -12.63
CA GLY A 128 9.05 -21.67 -13.85
C GLY A 128 8.92 -20.18 -13.60
N TRP A 129 9.33 -19.70 -12.43
CA TRP A 129 9.27 -18.30 -12.04
C TRP A 129 10.55 -17.50 -12.35
N ALA A 130 11.58 -18.14 -12.92
CA ALA A 130 12.85 -17.46 -13.24
C ALA A 130 12.69 -16.25 -14.15
N SER A 131 11.74 -16.28 -15.08
CA SER A 131 11.45 -15.19 -16.02
C SER A 131 10.50 -14.13 -15.48
N PHE A 132 9.87 -14.32 -14.31
CA PHE A 132 8.95 -13.34 -13.76
C PHE A 132 9.68 -12.14 -13.15
N THR A 133 9.11 -10.95 -13.37
CA THR A 133 9.63 -9.66 -12.93
C THR A 133 8.75 -9.00 -11.85
N ALA A 134 7.52 -9.48 -11.68
CA ALA A 134 6.63 -9.06 -10.61
C ALA A 134 5.71 -10.19 -10.17
N VAL A 135 5.35 -10.20 -8.90
CA VAL A 135 4.28 -11.00 -8.31
C VAL A 135 3.52 -10.14 -7.32
N ASP A 136 2.19 -10.23 -7.32
CA ASP A 136 1.37 -9.57 -6.29
C ASP A 136 0.07 -10.35 -6.07
N GLN A 137 -0.61 -10.05 -4.96
CA GLN A 137 -1.84 -10.71 -4.59
C GLN A 137 -2.93 -9.68 -4.26
N SER A 138 -4.14 -9.95 -4.74
CA SER A 138 -5.35 -9.20 -4.43
C SER A 138 -6.32 -10.10 -3.69
N THR A 139 -6.75 -9.67 -2.50
CA THR A 139 -7.76 -10.36 -1.71
C THR A 139 -8.90 -9.40 -1.40
N TYR A 140 -10.12 -9.76 -1.82
CA TYR A 140 -11.33 -8.99 -1.55
C TYR A 140 -12.35 -9.81 -0.77
N SER A 141 -12.84 -9.25 0.33
CA SER A 141 -13.87 -9.85 1.18
C SER A 141 -14.96 -8.83 1.48
N SER A 142 -16.22 -9.24 1.35
CA SER A 142 -17.38 -8.43 1.72
C SER A 142 -18.59 -9.33 1.99
N GLY A 143 -19.07 -9.35 3.22
CA GLY A 143 -20.06 -10.30 3.68
C GLY A 143 -19.60 -11.75 3.51
N SER A 144 -20.41 -12.57 2.83
CA SER A 144 -20.03 -13.96 2.49
C SER A 144 -19.19 -14.09 1.22
N PHE A 145 -18.95 -13.00 0.48
CA PHE A 145 -18.16 -13.03 -0.74
C PHE A 145 -16.68 -12.92 -0.42
N TYR A 146 -15.89 -13.86 -0.93
CA TYR A 146 -14.44 -13.88 -0.81
C TYR A 146 -13.81 -14.26 -2.16
N ARG A 147 -12.74 -13.58 -2.54
CA ARG A 147 -11.89 -13.95 -3.66
C ARG A 147 -10.43 -13.60 -3.39
N THR A 148 -9.54 -14.41 -3.91
CA THR A 148 -8.11 -14.12 -3.97
C THR A 148 -7.61 -14.39 -5.37
N ASN A 149 -6.92 -13.43 -5.95
CA ASN A 149 -6.20 -13.56 -7.21
C ASN A 149 -4.72 -13.31 -6.97
N THR A 150 -3.87 -14.12 -7.56
CA THR A 150 -2.44 -13.86 -7.64
C THR A 150 -2.09 -13.49 -9.07
N TYR A 151 -1.29 -12.45 -9.21
CA TYR A 151 -0.82 -11.92 -10.47
C TYR A 151 0.67 -12.13 -10.61
N GLY A 152 1.14 -12.45 -11.82
CA GLY A 152 2.55 -12.54 -12.16
C GLY A 152 2.79 -11.87 -13.50
N LEU A 153 3.83 -11.04 -13.60
CA LEU A 153 4.28 -10.47 -14.86
C LEU A 153 5.57 -11.15 -15.27
N SER A 154 5.60 -11.78 -16.44
CA SER A 154 6.82 -12.35 -17.00
C SER A 154 7.63 -11.31 -17.79
N GLY A 155 8.92 -11.51 -17.91
CA GLY A 155 9.83 -10.57 -18.58
C GLY A 155 9.58 -10.37 -20.07
N ASP A 156 8.91 -11.33 -20.72
CA ASP A 156 8.42 -11.20 -22.11
C ASP A 156 7.11 -10.38 -22.21
N GLY A 157 6.56 -9.92 -21.08
CA GLY A 157 5.41 -9.04 -21.02
C GLY A 157 4.06 -9.76 -21.03
N VAL A 158 4.01 -11.00 -20.62
CA VAL A 158 2.73 -11.68 -20.39
C VAL A 158 2.31 -11.50 -18.93
N LEU A 159 1.14 -10.91 -18.72
CA LEU A 159 0.51 -10.80 -17.41
C LEU A 159 -0.37 -12.02 -17.17
N PHE A 160 -0.10 -12.72 -16.08
CA PHE A 160 -0.85 -13.89 -15.64
C PHE A 160 -1.73 -13.55 -14.44
N ARG A 161 -2.87 -14.24 -14.33
CA ARG A 161 -3.74 -14.26 -13.15
C ARG A 161 -4.12 -15.69 -12.80
N TRP A 162 -4.04 -16.04 -11.54
CA TRP A 162 -4.57 -17.27 -10.97
C TRP A 162 -5.58 -16.93 -9.88
N THR A 163 -6.66 -17.66 -9.81
CA THR A 163 -7.56 -17.63 -8.66
C THR A 163 -7.03 -18.60 -7.61
N VAL A 164 -6.99 -18.18 -6.36
CA VAL A 164 -6.59 -19.02 -5.22
C VAL A 164 -7.85 -19.31 -4.40
N ASP A 165 -8.17 -20.59 -4.23
CA ASP A 165 -9.31 -20.99 -3.40
C ASP A 165 -8.99 -20.91 -1.89
N THR A 166 -9.99 -21.13 -1.04
CA THR A 166 -9.83 -21.04 0.42
C THR A 166 -8.93 -22.13 1.01
N GLN A 167 -8.64 -23.21 0.29
CA GLN A 167 -7.69 -24.23 0.65
C GLN A 167 -6.28 -23.95 0.11
N GLY A 168 -6.07 -22.81 -0.57
CA GLY A 168 -4.80 -22.44 -1.17
C GLY A 168 -4.53 -23.07 -2.55
N GLY A 169 -5.53 -23.71 -3.14
CA GLY A 169 -5.43 -24.30 -4.49
C GLY A 169 -5.43 -23.24 -5.58
N TRP A 170 -4.48 -23.31 -6.50
CA TRP A 170 -4.35 -22.41 -7.64
C TRP A 170 -5.15 -22.92 -8.84
N ARG A 171 -6.07 -22.08 -9.32
CA ARG A 171 -7.03 -22.45 -10.38
C ARG A 171 -7.18 -21.32 -11.40
N ASN A 172 -7.89 -21.62 -12.48
CA ASN A 172 -8.37 -20.64 -13.47
C ASN A 172 -7.25 -19.71 -13.98
N LYS A 173 -6.12 -20.30 -14.39
CA LYS A 173 -5.03 -19.55 -15.02
C LYS A 173 -5.56 -18.80 -16.23
N ALA A 174 -5.38 -17.49 -16.24
CA ALA A 174 -5.62 -16.61 -17.37
C ALA A 174 -4.36 -15.81 -17.67
N SER A 175 -4.18 -15.41 -18.92
CA SER A 175 -3.03 -14.59 -19.32
C SER A 175 -3.40 -13.58 -20.38
N TYR A 176 -2.62 -12.49 -20.45
CA TYR A 176 -2.78 -11.45 -21.45
C TYR A 176 -1.42 -10.86 -21.80
N PRO A 177 -1.02 -10.80 -23.08
CA PRO A 177 0.25 -10.24 -23.51
C PRO A 177 0.22 -8.71 -23.61
N GLY A 178 1.37 -8.09 -23.90
CA GLY A 178 1.47 -6.66 -24.25
C GLY A 178 2.06 -5.77 -23.17
N PHE A 179 2.63 -6.35 -22.09
CA PHE A 179 3.21 -5.62 -20.97
C PHE A 179 4.75 -5.65 -20.94
N SER A 180 5.41 -5.94 -22.05
CA SER A 180 6.89 -6.03 -22.11
C SER A 180 7.60 -4.72 -21.73
N ALA A 181 6.95 -3.56 -21.90
CA ALA A 181 7.47 -2.28 -21.48
C ALA A 181 7.41 -2.03 -19.97
N VAL A 182 6.57 -2.76 -19.23
CA VAL A 182 6.39 -2.57 -17.78
C VAL A 182 7.68 -2.92 -17.05
N LYS A 183 8.10 -2.04 -16.14
CA LYS A 183 9.27 -2.18 -15.30
C LYS A 183 8.88 -2.66 -13.89
N SER A 184 7.86 -2.05 -13.31
CA SER A 184 7.32 -2.39 -11.99
C SER A 184 5.81 -2.11 -11.96
N MET A 185 5.09 -2.80 -11.09
CA MET A 185 3.66 -2.57 -10.87
C MET A 185 3.28 -2.80 -9.40
N THR A 186 2.23 -2.12 -8.94
CA THR A 186 1.71 -2.24 -7.58
C THR A 186 0.19 -2.11 -7.57
N LEU A 187 -0.49 -2.85 -6.70
CA LEU A 187 -1.94 -2.88 -6.59
C LEU A 187 -2.48 -1.60 -5.93
N ILE A 188 -3.44 -0.92 -6.58
CA ILE A 188 -4.08 0.30 -6.06
C ILE A 188 -5.58 0.16 -5.86
N SER A 189 -6.22 -0.85 -6.46
CA SER A 189 -7.64 -1.15 -6.23
C SER A 189 -7.86 -2.65 -6.24
N GLN A 190 -8.66 -3.11 -5.29
CA GLN A 190 -9.19 -4.47 -5.25
C GLN A 190 -10.66 -4.42 -4.88
N THR A 191 -11.51 -4.87 -5.80
CA THR A 191 -12.97 -4.83 -5.66
C THR A 191 -13.58 -6.20 -5.91
N ARG A 192 -14.88 -6.30 -5.83
CA ARG A 192 -15.59 -7.54 -6.16
C ARG A 192 -15.39 -7.95 -7.63
N THR A 193 -15.26 -6.98 -8.54
CA THR A 193 -15.34 -7.20 -9.99
C THR A 193 -14.08 -6.84 -10.75
N TYR A 194 -13.12 -6.19 -10.14
CA TYR A 194 -11.85 -5.84 -10.78
C TYR A 194 -10.73 -5.62 -9.77
N ASP A 195 -9.50 -5.69 -10.28
CA ASP A 195 -8.27 -5.26 -9.64
C ASP A 195 -7.58 -4.24 -10.53
N THR A 196 -6.93 -3.22 -9.96
CA THR A 196 -6.19 -2.22 -10.73
C THR A 196 -4.79 -2.03 -10.17
N PHE A 197 -3.82 -2.02 -11.07
CA PHE A 197 -2.42 -1.74 -10.77
C PHE A 197 -2.01 -0.37 -11.33
N LEU A 198 -1.15 0.35 -10.62
CA LEU A 198 -0.27 1.36 -11.21
C LEU A 198 1.00 0.65 -11.68
N ALA A 199 1.42 0.95 -12.91
CA ALA A 199 2.59 0.35 -13.52
C ALA A 199 3.43 1.42 -14.22
N ASN A 200 4.73 1.47 -13.93
CA ASN A 200 5.67 2.29 -14.69
C ASN A 200 6.35 1.47 -15.78
N THR A 201 6.83 2.16 -16.79
CA THR A 201 7.53 1.54 -17.92
C THR A 201 9.01 1.93 -17.94
N ARG A 202 9.81 1.13 -18.64
CA ARG A 202 11.23 1.44 -18.91
C ARG A 202 11.42 2.76 -19.66
N GLY A 203 10.42 3.15 -20.48
CA GLY A 203 10.39 4.44 -21.17
C GLY A 203 9.90 5.61 -20.32
N GLY A 204 9.52 5.38 -19.05
CA GLY A 204 9.16 6.42 -18.10
C GLY A 204 7.68 6.77 -18.03
N ALA A 205 6.82 6.13 -18.78
CA ALA A 205 5.39 6.34 -18.65
C ALA A 205 4.83 5.62 -17.40
N LEU A 206 3.75 6.17 -16.83
CA LEU A 206 2.96 5.57 -15.75
C LEU A 206 1.54 5.30 -16.29
N TYR A 207 1.04 4.09 -16.05
CA TYR A 207 -0.28 3.64 -16.48
C TYR A 207 -1.08 3.05 -15.33
N THR A 208 -2.42 3.06 -15.44
CA THR A 208 -3.26 2.09 -14.74
C THR A 208 -3.48 0.87 -15.64
N ILE A 209 -3.50 -0.31 -15.03
CA ILE A 209 -3.88 -1.58 -15.66
C ILE A 209 -5.09 -2.10 -14.89
N HIS A 210 -6.28 -1.82 -15.41
CA HIS A 210 -7.56 -2.26 -14.84
C HIS A 210 -7.89 -3.66 -15.35
N ILE A 211 -8.06 -4.63 -14.45
CA ILE A 211 -8.22 -6.05 -14.79
C ILE A 211 -9.56 -6.55 -14.25
N PRO A 212 -10.59 -6.67 -15.09
CA PRO A 212 -11.86 -7.32 -14.70
C PRO A 212 -11.62 -8.75 -14.21
N THR A 213 -12.31 -9.14 -13.12
CA THR A 213 -12.21 -10.51 -12.59
C THR A 213 -12.90 -11.55 -13.48
N ALA A 214 -13.75 -11.11 -14.40
CA ALA A 214 -14.42 -11.95 -15.40
C ALA A 214 -13.41 -12.70 -16.31
N THR A 215 -13.89 -13.77 -16.92
CA THR A 215 -13.18 -14.54 -17.94
C THR A 215 -13.84 -14.31 -19.31
N PRO A 216 -13.06 -14.10 -20.38
CA PRO A 216 -11.59 -14.07 -20.43
C PRO A 216 -11.02 -12.79 -19.81
N MET A 217 -9.78 -12.86 -19.30
CA MET A 217 -9.07 -11.69 -18.77
C MET A 217 -8.81 -10.68 -19.89
N LYS A 218 -9.34 -9.46 -19.73
CA LYS A 218 -9.20 -8.36 -20.69
C LYS A 218 -8.80 -7.07 -19.97
N PRO A 219 -7.50 -6.86 -19.73
CA PRO A 219 -7.02 -5.64 -19.09
C PRO A 219 -7.33 -4.40 -19.92
N VAL A 220 -7.68 -3.31 -19.24
CA VAL A 220 -7.83 -1.97 -19.83
C VAL A 220 -6.69 -1.10 -19.31
N VAL A 221 -5.92 -0.53 -20.23
CA VAL A 221 -4.74 0.28 -19.89
C VAL A 221 -5.05 1.75 -20.17
N LYS A 222 -4.81 2.62 -19.17
CA LYS A 222 -4.95 4.08 -19.32
C LYS A 222 -3.66 4.77 -18.94
N LEU A 223 -3.21 5.71 -19.77
CA LEU A 223 -2.05 6.55 -19.48
C LEU A 223 -2.36 7.50 -18.33
N VAL A 224 -1.48 7.55 -17.31
CA VAL A 224 -1.52 8.48 -16.19
C VAL A 224 -0.49 9.60 -16.38
N ARG A 225 0.75 9.24 -16.73
CA ARG A 225 1.85 10.17 -17.07
C ARG A 225 2.65 9.62 -18.23
N GLY A 226 3.09 10.51 -19.11
CA GLY A 226 3.85 10.13 -20.31
C GLY A 226 5.33 9.86 -20.08
N SER A 227 5.90 10.36 -18.97
CA SER A 227 7.36 10.31 -18.74
C SER A 227 7.72 10.47 -17.27
N THR A 228 9.02 10.37 -16.95
CA THR A 228 9.69 10.64 -15.66
C THR A 228 9.61 9.54 -14.60
N TRP A 229 9.01 8.38 -14.90
CA TRP A 229 8.88 7.27 -13.97
C TRP A 229 9.86 6.12 -14.21
N GLN A 230 10.81 6.26 -15.16
CA GLN A 230 11.77 5.21 -15.53
C GLN A 230 12.80 4.86 -14.44
N GLY A 231 13.07 5.78 -13.51
CA GLY A 231 14.05 5.57 -12.43
C GLY A 231 13.57 4.62 -11.33
N PHE A 232 12.29 4.24 -11.29
CA PHE A 232 11.80 3.38 -10.21
C PHE A 232 11.80 1.91 -10.62
N GLU A 233 12.62 1.10 -9.94
CA GLU A 233 12.68 -0.36 -10.07
C GLU A 233 11.60 -1.05 -9.24
N ALA A 234 11.12 -0.39 -8.17
CA ALA A 234 10.01 -0.90 -7.38
C ALA A 234 8.98 0.20 -7.11
N LEU A 235 7.71 -0.17 -7.14
CA LEU A 235 6.58 0.62 -6.72
C LEU A 235 5.89 -0.10 -5.56
N VAL A 236 5.56 0.64 -4.49
CA VAL A 236 4.76 0.12 -3.37
C VAL A 236 3.64 1.11 -3.08
N ALA A 237 2.41 0.59 -3.02
CA ALA A 237 1.23 1.41 -2.83
C ALA A 237 0.53 1.11 -1.51
N GLN A 238 0.03 2.14 -0.85
CA GLN A 238 -0.77 2.08 0.35
C GLN A 238 -2.04 2.88 0.17
N ARG A 239 -3.17 2.36 0.61
CA ARG A 239 -4.41 3.14 0.68
C ARG A 239 -4.23 4.37 1.59
N CYS A 240 -4.70 5.53 1.12
CA CYS A 240 -4.72 6.77 1.89
C CYS A 240 -6.07 7.46 1.75
N GLY A 241 -6.87 7.45 2.81
CA GLY A 241 -8.26 7.90 2.76
C GLY A 241 -9.17 6.94 1.99
N GLN A 242 -10.28 7.46 1.47
CA GLN A 242 -11.28 6.62 0.79
C GLN A 242 -10.86 6.23 -0.62
N TYR A 243 -10.33 7.16 -1.41
CA TYR A 243 -10.04 6.99 -2.84
C TYR A 243 -8.59 7.32 -3.21
N GLY A 244 -7.76 7.64 -2.23
CA GLY A 244 -6.38 8.01 -2.46
C GLY A 244 -5.42 6.85 -2.30
N THR A 245 -4.26 6.99 -2.93
CA THR A 245 -3.14 6.08 -2.84
C THR A 245 -1.89 6.86 -2.45
N LEU A 246 -1.17 6.38 -1.46
CA LEU A 246 0.20 6.78 -1.21
C LEU A 246 1.10 5.85 -2.00
N LEU A 247 1.89 6.40 -2.92
CA LEU A 247 2.75 5.64 -3.83
C LEU A 247 4.21 5.95 -3.50
N LEU A 248 4.96 4.92 -3.18
CA LEU A 248 6.40 4.94 -3.02
C LEU A 248 7.06 4.45 -4.31
N GLY A 249 7.91 5.28 -4.91
CA GLY A 249 8.79 4.89 -6.01
C GLY A 249 10.22 4.74 -5.48
N ILE A 250 10.81 3.56 -5.67
CA ILE A 250 12.15 3.21 -5.20
C ILE A 250 13.09 3.08 -6.40
N ASP A 251 14.11 3.90 -6.39
CA ASP A 251 15.23 3.90 -7.34
C ASP A 251 16.38 3.11 -6.69
N LYS A 252 16.57 1.87 -7.15
CA LYS A 252 17.60 0.97 -6.61
C LYS A 252 19.01 1.35 -7.04
N ASP A 253 19.14 1.99 -8.19
CA ASP A 253 20.45 2.43 -8.72
C ASP A 253 21.04 3.53 -7.83
N THR A 254 20.20 4.46 -7.37
CA THR A 254 20.61 5.56 -6.49
C THR A 254 20.30 5.28 -5.01
N LYS A 255 19.68 4.12 -4.69
CA LYS A 255 19.22 3.73 -3.34
C LYS A 255 18.29 4.75 -2.71
N SER A 256 17.57 5.51 -3.53
CA SER A 256 16.70 6.58 -3.09
C SER A 256 15.23 6.26 -3.34
N ALA A 257 14.34 6.92 -2.59
CA ALA A 257 12.92 6.75 -2.77
C ALA A 257 12.18 8.08 -2.68
N TYR A 258 11.06 8.15 -3.39
CA TYR A 258 10.20 9.32 -3.44
C TYR A 258 8.77 8.92 -3.12
N LEU A 259 8.11 9.75 -2.32
CA LEU A 259 6.73 9.53 -1.92
C LEU A 259 5.78 10.47 -2.67
N TYR A 260 4.67 9.90 -3.14
CA TYR A 260 3.65 10.62 -3.90
C TYR A 260 2.27 10.37 -3.29
N ALA A 261 1.46 11.43 -3.18
CA ALA A 261 0.04 11.28 -2.95
C ALA A 261 -0.67 11.26 -4.31
N VAL A 262 -1.32 10.15 -4.60
CA VAL A 262 -2.08 9.93 -5.84
C VAL A 262 -3.56 9.96 -5.49
N GLY A 263 -4.30 10.84 -6.14
CA GLY A 263 -5.76 10.89 -6.05
C GLY A 263 -6.39 9.67 -6.74
N HIS A 264 -7.72 9.64 -6.75
CA HIS A 264 -8.45 8.59 -7.48
C HIS A 264 -7.99 8.54 -8.95
N ALA A 265 -7.51 7.39 -9.38
CA ALA A 265 -6.86 7.27 -10.69
C ALA A 265 -7.89 7.34 -11.82
N ASN A 266 -7.71 8.31 -12.72
CA ASN A 266 -8.58 8.53 -13.87
C ASN A 266 -7.76 9.00 -15.07
N GLY A 267 -6.92 8.11 -15.62
CA GLY A 267 -6.06 8.41 -16.75
C GLY A 267 -5.20 9.66 -16.51
N THR A 268 -5.05 10.51 -17.51
CA THR A 268 -4.23 11.75 -17.44
C THR A 268 -4.78 12.80 -16.48
N ALA A 269 -6.05 12.71 -16.08
CA ALA A 269 -6.66 13.60 -15.09
C ALA A 269 -6.30 13.23 -13.64
N THR A 270 -5.61 12.12 -13.41
CA THR A 270 -5.16 11.71 -12.07
C THR A 270 -4.27 12.79 -11.44
N VAL A 271 -4.64 13.25 -10.25
CA VAL A 271 -3.81 14.19 -9.48
C VAL A 271 -2.69 13.42 -8.81
N ILE A 272 -1.45 13.83 -9.03
CA ILE A 272 -0.26 13.28 -8.36
C ILE A 272 0.51 14.44 -7.72
N GLN A 273 0.69 14.37 -6.41
CA GLN A 273 1.44 15.35 -5.63
C GLN A 273 2.73 14.69 -5.13
N ASN A 274 3.87 15.24 -5.53
CA ASN A 274 5.16 14.81 -4.99
C ASN A 274 5.26 15.28 -3.52
N ARG A 275 5.47 14.35 -2.60
CA ARG A 275 5.67 14.62 -1.16
C ARG A 275 7.15 14.81 -0.82
N GLY A 276 8.04 14.43 -1.73
CA GLY A 276 9.49 14.61 -1.62
C GLY A 276 10.27 13.30 -1.57
N LYS A 277 11.59 13.46 -1.51
CA LYS A 277 12.55 12.36 -1.32
C LYS A 277 12.56 11.94 0.16
N LEU A 278 12.60 10.64 0.41
CA LEU A 278 12.80 10.10 1.74
C LEU A 278 14.24 10.37 2.23
N PRO A 279 14.44 10.73 3.51
CA PRO A 279 15.76 10.99 4.08
C PRO A 279 16.46 9.68 4.51
N VAL A 280 16.23 8.58 3.78
CA VAL A 280 16.78 7.25 4.06
C VAL A 280 17.23 6.59 2.77
N ASN A 281 18.24 5.74 2.85
CA ASN A 281 18.63 4.88 1.75
C ASN A 281 17.82 3.58 1.82
N LEU A 282 17.36 3.11 0.65
CA LEU A 282 16.68 1.85 0.48
C LEU A 282 17.50 1.00 -0.50
N ASP A 283 18.30 0.06 0.02
CA ASP A 283 19.24 -0.75 -0.75
C ASP A 283 18.98 -2.26 -0.69
N ASP A 284 17.82 -2.65 -0.16
CA ASP A 284 17.42 -4.05 -0.17
C ASP A 284 17.04 -4.54 -1.58
N PRO A 285 17.32 -5.79 -1.90
CA PRO A 285 17.01 -6.34 -3.21
C PRO A 285 15.51 -6.47 -3.50
N VAL A 286 14.67 -6.64 -2.46
CA VAL A 286 13.23 -6.89 -2.62
C VAL A 286 12.43 -5.99 -1.70
N TYR A 287 11.39 -5.34 -2.27
CA TYR A 287 10.42 -4.52 -1.55
C TYR A 287 8.99 -4.99 -1.84
N PHE A 288 8.13 -4.86 -0.86
CA PHE A 288 6.72 -5.25 -0.94
C PHE A 288 5.85 -4.44 0.04
N HIS A 289 4.55 -4.57 -0.07
CA HIS A 289 3.58 -3.96 0.84
C HIS A 289 3.24 -4.90 1.99
N TRP A 290 3.26 -4.40 3.23
CA TRP A 290 2.64 -5.06 4.36
C TRP A 290 1.17 -4.68 4.46
N THR A 291 0.31 -5.65 4.79
CA THR A 291 -1.10 -5.42 5.09
C THR A 291 -1.45 -6.06 6.42
N GLY A 292 -2.33 -5.44 7.19
CA GLY A 292 -2.87 -6.04 8.42
C GLY A 292 -4.26 -6.64 8.19
N PRO A 293 -4.76 -7.48 9.11
CA PRO A 293 -6.05 -8.16 8.99
C PRO A 293 -7.23 -7.20 8.95
N ALA A 294 -7.09 -6.03 9.56
CA ALA A 294 -8.12 -4.98 9.56
C ALA A 294 -7.91 -3.91 8.48
N ALA A 295 -6.92 -4.09 7.60
CA ALA A 295 -6.65 -3.11 6.56
C ALA A 295 -7.81 -3.06 5.55
N ALA A 296 -8.39 -1.88 5.38
CA ALA A 296 -9.40 -1.69 4.36
C ALA A 296 -8.79 -1.89 2.97
N PRO A 297 -9.48 -2.59 2.04
CA PRO A 297 -8.97 -2.81 0.70
C PRO A 297 -8.67 -1.49 0.00
N PRO A 298 -7.62 -1.41 -0.85
CA PRO A 298 -7.35 -0.23 -1.64
C PRO A 298 -8.48 0.01 -2.65
N PHE A 299 -8.78 1.28 -2.90
CA PHE A 299 -9.82 1.72 -3.83
C PHE A 299 -9.36 3.01 -4.53
N GLY A 300 -8.19 2.97 -5.16
CA GLY A 300 -7.52 4.10 -5.80
C GLY A 300 -7.92 4.36 -7.27
N GLU A 301 -8.77 3.53 -7.87
CA GLU A 301 -9.41 3.71 -9.18
C GLU A 301 -10.92 3.48 -9.09
#